data_cd98ef220b843f5de955bf38a05a9f0b
#
_entry.id   cd98ef220b843f5de955bf38a05a9f0b
#
_cell.length_a   1.000
_cell.length_b   1.000
_cell.length_c   1.000
_cell.angle_alpha   90.00
_cell.angle_beta   90.00
_cell.angle_gamma   90.00
#
_symmetry.space_group_name_H-M   'P 1'
#
loop_
_entity.id
_entity.type
_entity.pdbx_description
1 polymer ?
#
loop_
_entity_poly.entity_id
_entity_poly.type
_entity_poly.pdbx_seq_one_letter_code
_entity_poly.pdbx_strand_id
1 'polypeptide(L)'
;MEKIIHIDNRSGLILEGGGMRGVFTCGVLDNFMDRGIRFPYTIGVSAGACNGLSYMSGQRGRARYSNIDLLEKYNYIGLKYLLKKRNIMDFDLLFREFPEHILPYDYDAYFSCPERFVMVTTNCLTGEADYFEAVSY
;
A
#
# COMPACT_ATOMS: atom_id res chain seq x y z
N MET A 1 25.29 1.83 19.74
CA MET A 1 24.66 3.12 19.43
C MET A 1 23.95 2.97 18.11
N GLU A 2 22.61 2.92 18.12
CA GLU A 2 21.83 2.95 16.89
C GLU A 2 22.05 4.27 16.18
N LYS A 3 22.44 4.20 14.91
CA LYS A 3 22.61 5.37 14.07
C LYS A 3 21.23 5.94 13.77
N ILE A 4 20.88 7.07 14.36
CA ILE A 4 19.61 7.78 14.03
C ILE A 4 19.72 8.22 12.57
N ILE A 5 18.85 7.69 11.72
CA ILE A 5 18.76 8.09 10.32
C ILE A 5 17.82 9.29 10.25
N HIS A 6 18.38 10.45 9.92
CA HIS A 6 17.58 11.65 9.69
C HIS A 6 17.19 11.73 8.21
N ILE A 7 15.89 11.75 7.96
CA ILE A 7 15.32 12.01 6.64
C ILE A 7 15.02 13.51 6.57
N ASP A 8 15.61 14.19 5.61
CA ASP A 8 15.37 15.62 5.41
C ASP A 8 14.05 15.88 4.65
N ASN A 9 13.58 17.13 4.67
CA ASN A 9 12.33 17.53 4.04
C ASN A 9 12.37 17.56 2.49
N ARG A 10 13.51 17.22 1.89
CA ARG A 10 13.71 17.10 0.44
C ARG A 10 13.76 15.64 -0.03
N SER A 11 13.64 14.70 0.92
CA SER A 11 13.66 13.28 0.63
C SER A 11 12.26 12.77 0.31
N GLY A 12 12.17 11.89 -0.68
CA GLY A 12 10.93 11.22 -1.06
C GLY A 12 11.13 9.72 -1.21
N LEU A 13 10.05 8.99 -1.02
CA LEU A 13 10.00 7.54 -1.20
C LEU A 13 9.12 7.20 -2.40
N ILE A 14 9.67 6.46 -3.36
CA ILE A 14 8.96 5.98 -4.53
C ILE A 14 8.74 4.48 -4.39
N LEU A 15 7.47 4.06 -4.39
CA LEU A 15 7.05 2.67 -4.29
C LEU A 15 6.50 2.19 -5.63
N GLU A 16 7.32 1.42 -6.34
CA GLU A 16 6.97 0.90 -7.65
C GLU A 16 5.83 -0.12 -7.61
N GLY A 17 5.12 -0.25 -8.72
CA GLY A 17 4.27 -1.39 -9.02
C GLY A 17 5.08 -2.66 -9.25
N GLY A 18 4.47 -3.83 -9.12
CA GLY A 18 5.17 -5.07 -9.39
C GLY A 18 4.47 -6.33 -8.87
N GLY A 19 3.20 -6.22 -8.49
CA GLY A 19 2.44 -7.36 -7.97
C GLY A 19 3.15 -8.02 -6.80
N MET A 20 3.36 -9.33 -6.89
CA MET A 20 3.99 -10.12 -5.81
C MET A 20 5.45 -9.74 -5.50
N ARG A 21 6.16 -9.07 -6.39
CA ARG A 21 7.50 -8.53 -6.07
C ARG A 21 7.44 -7.48 -4.96
N GLY A 22 6.29 -6.83 -4.76
CA GLY A 22 6.05 -5.91 -3.66
C GLY A 22 6.20 -6.51 -2.25
N VAL A 23 6.28 -7.84 -2.12
CA VAL A 23 6.57 -8.51 -0.84
C VAL A 23 7.94 -8.09 -0.29
N PHE A 24 8.95 -7.89 -1.14
CA PHE A 24 10.22 -7.33 -0.72
C PHE A 24 10.05 -5.93 -0.09
N THR A 25 9.24 -5.09 -0.73
CA THR A 25 8.92 -3.75 -0.24
C THR A 25 8.24 -3.78 1.13
N CYS A 26 7.38 -4.77 1.41
CA CYS A 26 6.77 -4.93 2.74
C CYS A 26 7.82 -5.03 3.84
N GLY A 27 8.86 -5.85 3.63
CA GLY A 27 9.94 -6.01 4.61
C GLY A 27 10.77 -4.73 4.80
N VAL A 28 11.02 -3.99 3.72
CA VAL A 28 11.71 -2.69 3.78
C VAL A 28 10.90 -1.68 4.58
N LEU A 29 9.60 -1.55 4.30
CA LEU A 29 8.71 -0.61 4.98
C LEU A 29 8.51 -0.98 6.46
N ASP A 30 8.40 -2.26 6.78
CA ASP A 30 8.36 -2.74 8.16
C ASP A 30 9.64 -2.34 8.91
N ASN A 31 10.81 -2.49 8.28
CA ASN A 31 12.08 -2.06 8.86
C ASN A 31 12.15 -0.54 9.05
N PHE A 32 11.59 0.24 8.11
CA PHE A 32 11.50 1.69 8.27
C PHE A 32 10.61 2.05 9.47
N MET A 33 9.47 1.41 9.61
CA MET A 33 8.58 1.63 10.77
C MET A 33 9.26 1.26 12.09
N ASP A 34 9.96 0.13 12.15
CA ASP A 34 10.71 -0.31 13.34
C ASP A 34 11.79 0.69 13.77
N ARG A 35 12.34 1.46 12.83
CA ARG A 35 13.38 2.47 13.06
C ARG A 35 12.84 3.89 13.14
N GLY A 36 11.54 4.08 13.08
CA GLY A 36 10.92 5.41 13.07
C GLY A 36 11.29 6.26 11.84
N ILE A 37 11.69 5.61 10.75
CA ILE A 37 12.03 6.30 9.49
C ILE A 37 10.73 6.63 8.77
N ARG A 38 10.48 7.92 8.55
CA ARG A 38 9.33 8.45 7.83
C ARG A 38 9.81 9.42 6.74
N PHE A 39 9.22 9.31 5.56
CA PHE A 39 9.53 10.22 4.45
C PHE A 39 8.45 11.28 4.35
N PRO A 40 8.81 12.56 4.20
CA PRO A 40 7.84 13.65 4.13
C PRO A 40 6.93 13.55 2.90
N TYR A 41 7.39 12.84 1.86
CA TYR A 41 6.65 12.59 0.64
C TYR A 41 6.82 11.14 0.19
N THR A 42 5.72 10.47 -0.03
CA THR A 42 5.71 9.10 -0.57
C THR A 42 4.77 9.03 -1.77
N ILE A 43 5.18 8.37 -2.82
CA ILE A 43 4.35 8.10 -4.01
C ILE A 43 4.35 6.61 -4.30
N GLY A 44 3.16 6.06 -4.58
CA GLY A 44 2.99 4.63 -4.79
C GLY A 44 2.14 4.30 -6.01
N VAL A 45 2.51 3.23 -6.71
CA VAL A 45 1.82 2.71 -7.88
C VAL A 45 1.47 1.24 -7.65
N SER A 46 0.22 0.81 -7.94
CA SER A 46 -0.19 -0.60 -7.87
C SER A 46 0.13 -1.23 -6.49
N ALA A 47 0.90 -2.34 -6.45
CA ALA A 47 1.34 -2.96 -5.21
C ALA A 47 2.10 -1.98 -4.29
N GLY A 48 2.86 -1.04 -4.87
CA GLY A 48 3.53 0.01 -4.11
C GLY A 48 2.55 0.95 -3.42
N ALA A 49 1.42 1.29 -4.05
CA ALA A 49 0.37 2.07 -3.43
C ALA A 49 -0.28 1.32 -2.25
N CYS A 50 -0.61 0.04 -2.43
CA CYS A 50 -1.17 -0.79 -1.36
C CYS A 50 -0.22 -0.94 -0.16
N ASN A 51 1.07 -1.14 -0.41
CA ASN A 51 2.08 -1.23 0.63
C ASN A 51 2.28 0.13 1.32
N GLY A 52 2.28 1.21 0.55
CA GLY A 52 2.37 2.59 1.03
C GLY A 52 1.25 2.94 2.01
N LEU A 53 0.00 2.54 1.74
CA LEU A 53 -1.11 2.73 2.66
C LEU A 53 -0.82 2.15 4.05
N SER A 54 -0.29 0.92 4.12
CA SER A 54 0.06 0.28 5.39
C SER A 54 1.21 1.00 6.11
N TYR A 55 2.17 1.55 5.36
CA TYR A 55 3.27 2.34 5.90
C TYR A 55 2.79 3.71 6.43
N MET A 56 1.92 4.39 5.70
CA MET A 56 1.38 5.70 6.10
C MET A 56 0.52 5.59 7.37
N SER A 57 -0.31 4.56 7.49
CA SER A 57 -1.10 4.28 8.70
C SER A 57 -0.29 3.70 9.87
N GLY A 58 1.01 3.44 9.68
CA GLY A 58 1.84 2.84 10.72
C GLY A 58 1.51 1.39 11.07
N GLN A 59 0.71 0.71 10.26
CA GLN A 59 0.28 -0.66 10.50
C GLN A 59 1.37 -1.68 10.09
N ARG A 60 2.37 -1.82 10.94
CA ARG A 60 3.49 -2.74 10.74
C ARG A 60 3.01 -4.18 10.51
N GLY A 61 3.59 -4.84 9.54
CA GLY A 61 3.27 -6.21 9.15
C GLY A 61 1.98 -6.38 8.35
N ARG A 62 1.14 -5.34 8.27
CA ARG A 62 -0.15 -5.40 7.56
C ARG A 62 0.02 -5.72 6.08
N ALA A 63 0.96 -5.03 5.40
CA ALA A 63 1.23 -5.26 3.99
C ALA A 63 1.74 -6.69 3.74
N ARG A 64 2.65 -7.19 4.58
CA ARG A 64 3.12 -8.58 4.50
C ARG A 64 1.97 -9.57 4.68
N TYR A 65 1.18 -9.40 5.73
CA TYR A 65 0.05 -10.30 6.02
C TYR A 65 -0.96 -10.33 4.87
N SER A 66 -1.29 -9.18 4.30
CA SER A 66 -2.18 -9.08 3.14
C SER A 66 -1.61 -9.79 1.90
N ASN A 67 -0.33 -9.59 1.60
CA ASN A 67 0.28 -10.09 0.37
C ASN A 67 0.71 -11.56 0.44
N ILE A 68 0.93 -12.13 1.62
CA ILE A 68 1.36 -13.51 1.81
C ILE A 68 0.25 -14.34 2.44
N ASP A 69 -0.07 -14.07 3.70
CA ASP A 69 -0.94 -14.94 4.50
C ASP A 69 -2.39 -14.95 3.95
N LEU A 70 -2.93 -13.77 3.60
CA LEU A 70 -4.28 -13.70 3.02
C LEU A 70 -4.33 -14.20 1.57
N LEU A 71 -3.25 -14.02 0.80
CA LEU A 71 -3.19 -14.59 -0.54
C LEU A 71 -3.21 -16.12 -0.49
N GLU A 72 -2.44 -16.73 0.40
CA GLU A 72 -2.44 -18.17 0.60
C GLU A 72 -3.81 -18.67 1.06
N LYS A 73 -4.42 -18.00 2.04
CA LYS A 73 -5.71 -18.39 2.61
C LYS A 73 -6.88 -18.24 1.64
N TYR A 74 -6.97 -17.13 0.91
CA TYR A 74 -8.14 -16.78 0.09
C TYR A 74 -7.90 -17.01 -1.39
N ASN A 75 -6.64 -17.14 -1.82
CA ASN A 75 -6.26 -17.34 -3.21
C ASN A 75 -7.00 -16.34 -4.14
N TYR A 76 -6.94 -15.05 -3.78
CA TYR A 76 -7.72 -13.99 -4.41
C TYR A 76 -7.16 -13.49 -5.76
N ILE A 77 -6.08 -14.13 -6.26
CA ILE A 77 -5.49 -13.91 -7.58
C ILE A 77 -5.55 -15.20 -8.38
N GLY A 78 -6.07 -15.17 -9.60
CA GLY A 78 -6.04 -16.34 -10.47
C GLY A 78 -7.05 -16.30 -11.61
N LEU A 79 -6.83 -17.17 -12.60
CA LEU A 79 -7.67 -17.29 -13.81
C LEU A 79 -9.14 -17.65 -13.50
N LYS A 80 -9.41 -18.27 -12.35
CA LYS A 80 -10.78 -18.57 -11.91
C LYS A 80 -11.67 -17.34 -11.82
N TYR A 81 -11.08 -16.18 -11.48
CA TYR A 81 -11.80 -14.92 -11.38
C TYR A 81 -12.05 -14.28 -12.75
N LEU A 82 -11.18 -14.53 -13.73
CA LEU A 82 -11.38 -14.07 -15.10
C LEU A 82 -12.68 -14.59 -15.69
N LEU A 83 -12.98 -15.88 -15.45
CA LEU A 83 -14.21 -16.51 -15.94
C LEU A 83 -15.46 -16.06 -15.18
N LYS A 84 -15.35 -15.78 -13.87
CA LYS A 84 -16.49 -15.45 -13.01
C LYS A 84 -16.76 -13.94 -12.90
N LYS A 85 -15.70 -13.12 -12.81
CA LYS A 85 -15.77 -11.69 -12.50
C LYS A 85 -15.13 -10.83 -13.60
N ARG A 86 -14.61 -11.39 -14.68
CA ARG A 86 -13.85 -10.73 -15.75
C ARG A 86 -12.60 -9.98 -15.25
N ASN A 87 -12.08 -10.37 -14.10
CA ASN A 87 -10.89 -9.82 -13.46
C ASN A 87 -9.96 -10.96 -13.07
N ILE A 88 -8.66 -10.68 -13.00
CA ILE A 88 -7.66 -11.66 -12.52
C ILE A 88 -7.63 -11.71 -10.99
N MET A 89 -8.15 -10.66 -10.33
CA MET A 89 -8.16 -10.50 -8.87
C MET A 89 -9.58 -10.33 -8.36
N ASP A 90 -9.84 -10.77 -7.14
CA ASP A 90 -11.09 -10.46 -6.43
C ASP A 90 -10.99 -9.08 -5.76
N PHE A 91 -11.42 -8.05 -6.50
CA PHE A 91 -11.36 -6.66 -6.03
C PHE A 91 -12.29 -6.38 -4.85
N ASP A 92 -13.46 -7.04 -4.79
CA ASP A 92 -14.37 -6.89 -3.64
C ASP A 92 -13.71 -7.37 -2.36
N LEU A 93 -13.06 -8.53 -2.42
CA LEU A 93 -12.35 -9.10 -1.30
C LEU A 93 -11.16 -8.21 -0.89
N LEU A 94 -10.39 -7.73 -1.88
CA LEU A 94 -9.16 -6.98 -1.63
C LEU A 94 -9.40 -5.57 -1.11
N PHE A 95 -10.38 -4.85 -1.68
CA PHE A 95 -10.58 -3.42 -1.41
C PHE A 95 -11.79 -3.11 -0.51
N ARG A 96 -12.63 -4.09 -0.20
CA ARG A 96 -13.72 -3.94 0.73
C ARG A 96 -13.62 -4.89 1.93
N GLU A 97 -13.69 -6.20 1.70
CA GLU A 97 -13.74 -7.17 2.80
C GLU A 97 -12.46 -7.17 3.66
N PHE A 98 -11.27 -7.05 3.03
CA PHE A 98 -10.02 -7.00 3.79
C PHE A 98 -9.96 -5.76 4.69
N PRO A 99 -10.07 -4.53 4.17
CA PRO A 99 -9.91 -3.34 5.00
C PRO A 99 -11.05 -3.11 5.98
N GLU A 100 -12.26 -3.62 5.72
CA GLU A 100 -13.41 -3.41 6.59
C GLU A 100 -13.57 -4.50 7.67
N HIS A 101 -13.27 -5.78 7.33
CA HIS A 101 -13.68 -6.90 8.17
C HIS A 101 -12.55 -7.87 8.53
N ILE A 102 -11.67 -8.21 7.59
CA ILE A 102 -10.69 -9.30 7.76
C ILE A 102 -9.37 -8.79 8.32
N LEU A 103 -8.91 -7.65 7.80
CA LEU A 103 -7.69 -6.98 8.19
C LEU A 103 -7.96 -5.47 8.26
N PRO A 104 -8.65 -5.00 9.31
CA PRO A 104 -9.12 -3.63 9.40
C PRO A 104 -8.03 -2.61 9.13
N TYR A 105 -8.38 -1.61 8.31
CA TYR A 105 -7.48 -0.51 8.01
C TYR A 105 -7.69 0.64 8.98
N ASP A 106 -6.61 1.19 9.50
CA ASP A 106 -6.64 2.31 10.41
C ASP A 106 -6.72 3.63 9.63
N TYR A 107 -7.94 4.02 9.30
CA TYR A 107 -8.21 5.27 8.57
C TYR A 107 -7.85 6.50 9.41
N ASP A 108 -8.08 6.46 10.73
CA ASP A 108 -7.78 7.59 11.61
C ASP A 108 -6.27 7.84 11.67
N ALA A 109 -5.46 6.80 11.80
CA ALA A 109 -4.01 6.90 11.73
C ALA A 109 -3.54 7.41 10.37
N TYR A 110 -4.16 6.96 9.28
CA TYR A 110 -3.82 7.41 7.93
C TYR A 110 -4.12 8.90 7.73
N PHE A 111 -5.33 9.36 8.08
CA PHE A 111 -5.71 10.76 7.92
C PHE A 111 -5.02 11.70 8.90
N SER A 112 -4.50 11.19 10.02
CA SER A 112 -3.71 11.95 10.98
C SER A 112 -2.21 11.97 10.63
N CYS A 113 -1.79 11.24 9.61
CA CYS A 113 -0.40 11.16 9.18
C CYS A 113 0.04 12.52 8.60
N PRO A 114 1.13 13.13 9.10
CA PRO A 114 1.58 14.43 8.61
C PRO A 114 2.32 14.35 7.26
N GLU A 115 2.77 13.17 6.88
CA GLU A 115 3.47 12.95 5.61
C GLU A 115 2.49 12.85 4.45
N ARG A 116 2.90 13.37 3.30
CA ARG A 116 2.08 13.30 2.07
C ARG A 116 2.20 11.94 1.39
N PHE A 117 1.08 11.41 0.98
CA PHE A 117 1.04 10.18 0.19
C PHE A 117 0.21 10.35 -1.07
N VAL A 118 0.84 10.08 -2.22
CA VAL A 118 0.21 10.13 -3.54
C VAL A 118 0.08 8.73 -4.12
N MET A 119 -1.14 8.37 -4.50
CA MET A 119 -1.44 7.13 -5.22
C MET A 119 -1.59 7.44 -6.71
N VAL A 120 -0.87 6.72 -7.55
CA VAL A 120 -0.93 6.89 -9.01
C VAL A 120 -1.78 5.79 -9.62
N THR A 121 -2.72 6.21 -10.45
CA THR A 121 -3.59 5.31 -11.22
C THR A 121 -3.52 5.67 -12.71
N THR A 122 -4.10 4.82 -13.55
CA THR A 122 -4.25 5.11 -14.98
C THR A 122 -5.70 5.49 -15.25
N ASN A 123 -5.90 6.65 -15.85
CA ASN A 123 -7.21 7.07 -16.35
C ASN A 123 -7.59 6.20 -17.56
N CYS A 124 -8.65 5.41 -17.43
CA CYS A 124 -9.06 4.46 -18.46
C CYS A 124 -9.65 5.14 -19.71
N LEU A 125 -10.01 6.43 -19.65
CA LEU A 125 -10.55 7.18 -20.78
C LEU A 125 -9.45 7.86 -21.59
N THR A 126 -8.44 8.41 -20.91
CA THR A 126 -7.37 9.18 -21.56
C THR A 126 -6.07 8.39 -21.75
N GLY A 127 -5.86 7.34 -20.95
CA GLY A 127 -4.61 6.59 -20.87
C GLY A 127 -3.50 7.30 -20.10
N GLU A 128 -3.80 8.46 -19.51
CA GLU A 128 -2.85 9.26 -18.74
C GLU A 128 -2.83 8.85 -17.25
N ALA A 129 -1.80 9.29 -16.53
CA ALA A 129 -1.69 9.07 -15.10
C ALA A 129 -2.55 10.08 -14.32
N ASP A 130 -3.37 9.58 -13.40
CA ASP A 130 -4.06 10.38 -12.39
C ASP A 130 -3.37 10.21 -11.03
N TYR A 131 -3.31 11.30 -10.28
CA TYR A 131 -2.63 11.40 -8.99
C TYR A 131 -3.66 11.70 -7.90
N PHE A 132 -3.82 10.77 -6.96
CA PHE A 132 -4.75 10.91 -5.84
C PHE A 132 -3.98 11.10 -4.54
N GLU A 133 -4.31 12.16 -3.84
CA GLU A 133 -3.81 12.43 -2.50
C GLU A 133 -5.00 12.55 -1.57
N ALA A 134 -4.95 11.88 -0.42
CA ALA A 134 -5.99 12.05 0.59
C ALA A 134 -5.84 13.43 1.22
N VAL A 135 -6.91 14.20 1.18
CA VAL A 135 -7.04 15.45 1.92
C VAL A 135 -7.91 15.17 3.14
N SER A 136 -7.41 15.52 4.32
CA SER A 136 -8.27 15.60 5.50
C SER A 136 -9.26 16.73 5.31
N TYR A 137 -10.54 16.42 5.39
CA TYR A 137 -11.60 17.42 5.41
C TYR A 137 -11.76 17.99 6.81
#